data_1c63a85f598d876c1f6109105dd57656
#
_entry.id   1c63a85f598d876c1f6109105dd57656
#
_cell.length_a   1.000
_cell.length_b   1.000
_cell.length_c   1.000
_cell.angle_alpha   90.00
_cell.angle_beta   90.00
_cell.angle_gamma   90.00
#
_symmetry.space_group_name_H-M   'P 1'
#
loop_
_entity.id
_entity.type
_entity.pdbx_description
1 polymer ?
#
loop_
_entity_poly.entity_id
_entity_poly.type
_entity_poly.pdbx_seq_one_letter_code
_entity_poly.pdbx_strand_id
1 'polypeptide(L)'
;MPSAWPHSIVALQHRNFRLIWIGLLLSFSGTSMQNAALLWHVSLVVPPEQKALALGMVGLSRVVPIVVFSMVSGVVADAVDRRRVMLVTQSLASLVSLGLAVETFTAAPRVWPIYLLSTLGAAVGSFDMPARQALVPTLVPREHLPNAITLNTIMFQTASVVGPAAAGLVIASWGVAGTYLFNALSFGFVILALLLMRGVDGRPQEGARDDVSVAAALEGLQFVFRSPLIRSTMLLDFFATFFASATALLPIFAQDILGVGARGYGWLFAAPALGAFVTSLVLVPTAGRIRHRGGAIVWSVLGHGVATVVFGFSRMFWLTFLCLGLIGATDTVSTVLRNIIRHLETPDRLRGRMTGVNMVFFQGGPQLGELEAGAVANAFGAPISVISGGIGCLIATAWVALATPRLRHYRADDGTNLTA
;
A
#
# COMPACT_ATOMS: atom_id res chain seq x y z
N MET A 1 29.52 -17.03 20.27
CA MET A 1 29.18 -16.17 21.42
C MET A 1 27.68 -15.92 21.36
N PRO A 2 26.89 -16.09 22.44
CA PRO A 2 25.47 -15.75 22.41
C PRO A 2 25.35 -14.26 22.07
N SER A 3 24.44 -13.92 21.15
CA SER A 3 24.25 -12.54 20.74
C SER A 3 23.79 -11.72 21.96
N ALA A 4 24.42 -10.57 22.18
CA ALA A 4 24.00 -9.63 23.25
C ALA A 4 22.61 -9.00 22.99
N TRP A 5 22.00 -9.29 21.86
CA TRP A 5 20.72 -8.75 21.43
C TRP A 5 19.58 -9.74 21.68
N PRO A 6 18.40 -9.26 22.12
CA PRO A 6 17.21 -10.10 22.22
C PRO A 6 16.87 -10.74 20.87
N HIS A 7 16.40 -11.99 20.87
CA HIS A 7 16.04 -12.72 19.64
C HIS A 7 15.03 -11.96 18.76
N SER A 8 14.17 -11.14 19.36
CA SER A 8 13.16 -10.34 18.63
C SER A 8 13.73 -9.24 17.74
N ILE A 9 14.96 -8.77 18.00
CA ILE A 9 15.60 -7.67 17.26
C ILE A 9 17.04 -8.01 16.82
N VAL A 10 17.36 -9.29 16.75
CA VAL A 10 18.73 -9.77 16.47
C VAL A 10 19.27 -9.28 15.12
N ALA A 11 18.44 -9.06 14.11
CA ALA A 11 18.88 -8.53 12.83
C ALA A 11 19.46 -7.11 12.93
N LEU A 12 19.05 -6.30 13.92
CA LEU A 12 19.59 -4.95 14.14
C LEU A 12 21.03 -4.94 14.66
N GLN A 13 21.59 -6.09 15.08
CA GLN A 13 23.02 -6.18 15.41
C GLN A 13 23.90 -5.93 14.18
N HIS A 14 23.38 -6.25 12.96
CA HIS A 14 24.09 -6.02 11.71
C HIS A 14 24.06 -4.54 11.34
N ARG A 15 25.24 -3.90 11.36
CA ARG A 15 25.38 -2.45 11.16
C ARG A 15 24.68 -1.95 9.87
N ASN A 16 24.88 -2.63 8.75
CA ASN A 16 24.32 -2.22 7.46
C ASN A 16 22.77 -2.33 7.47
N PHE A 17 22.23 -3.41 8.03
CA PHE A 17 20.78 -3.58 8.19
C PHE A 17 20.19 -2.52 9.11
N ARG A 18 20.81 -2.25 10.25
CA ARG A 18 20.36 -1.21 11.20
C ARG A 18 20.33 0.18 10.55
N LEU A 19 21.37 0.55 9.80
CA LEU A 19 21.42 1.85 9.10
C LEU A 19 20.27 2.01 8.12
N ILE A 20 20.06 1.02 7.25
CA ILE A 20 18.98 1.10 6.27
C ILE A 20 17.61 1.01 6.92
N TRP A 21 17.43 0.20 7.96
CA TRP A 21 16.16 0.04 8.66
C TRP A 21 15.70 1.35 9.30
N ILE A 22 16.60 2.07 9.98
CA ILE A 22 16.29 3.39 10.57
C ILE A 22 15.99 4.40 9.46
N GLY A 23 16.81 4.45 8.42
CA GLY A 23 16.58 5.34 7.27
C GLY A 23 15.22 5.09 6.61
N LEU A 24 14.88 3.83 6.39
CA LEU A 24 13.60 3.43 5.80
C LEU A 24 12.40 3.74 6.71
N LEU A 25 12.52 3.56 8.02
CA LEU A 25 11.45 3.93 8.95
C LEU A 25 11.07 5.41 8.83
N LEU A 26 12.07 6.28 8.78
CA LEU A 26 11.87 7.72 8.60
C LEU A 26 11.32 8.04 7.21
N SER A 27 11.89 7.45 6.16
CA SER A 27 11.47 7.66 4.77
C SER A 27 10.06 7.15 4.50
N PHE A 28 9.67 5.99 5.02
CA PHE A 28 8.30 5.48 4.87
C PHE A 28 7.30 6.33 5.66
N SER A 29 7.67 6.79 6.86
CA SER A 29 6.83 7.73 7.62
C SER A 29 6.63 9.03 6.86
N GLY A 30 7.71 9.59 6.28
CA GLY A 30 7.66 10.79 5.45
C GLY A 30 6.82 10.59 4.18
N THR A 31 6.97 9.46 3.50
CA THR A 31 6.17 9.13 2.30
C THR A 31 4.69 8.97 2.65
N SER A 32 4.36 8.33 3.77
CA SER A 32 2.98 8.21 4.25
C SER A 32 2.39 9.57 4.65
N MET A 33 3.20 10.45 5.26
CA MET A 33 2.84 11.84 5.50
C MET A 33 2.54 12.58 4.19
N GLN A 34 3.43 12.47 3.19
CA GLN A 34 3.26 13.12 1.90
C GLN A 34 2.01 12.63 1.16
N ASN A 35 1.70 11.34 1.22
CA ASN A 35 0.49 10.79 0.61
C ASN A 35 -0.78 11.42 1.18
N ALA A 36 -0.86 11.58 2.49
CA ALA A 36 -1.96 12.30 3.13
C ALA A 36 -1.95 13.80 2.76
N ALA A 37 -0.79 14.44 2.85
CA ALA A 37 -0.64 15.86 2.54
C ALA A 37 -1.00 16.21 1.09
N LEU A 38 -0.73 15.31 0.14
CA LEU A 38 -1.01 15.53 -1.27
C LEU A 38 -2.51 15.63 -1.54
N LEU A 39 -3.32 14.73 -0.98
CA LEU A 39 -4.78 14.80 -1.09
C LEU A 39 -5.32 16.07 -0.40
N TRP A 40 -4.79 16.40 0.77
CA TRP A 40 -5.15 17.64 1.47
C TRP A 40 -4.79 18.88 0.64
N HIS A 41 -3.59 18.90 0.05
CA HIS A 41 -3.13 20.00 -0.81
C HIS A 41 -4.04 20.21 -2.02
N VAL A 42 -4.35 19.13 -2.75
CA VAL A 42 -5.28 19.19 -3.88
C VAL A 42 -6.63 19.77 -3.44
N SER A 43 -7.15 19.36 -2.28
CA SER A 43 -8.44 19.86 -1.78
C SER A 43 -8.45 21.35 -1.43
N LEU A 44 -7.28 21.97 -1.20
CA LEU A 44 -7.14 23.41 -0.92
C LEU A 44 -6.99 24.26 -2.18
N VAL A 45 -6.43 23.67 -3.26
CA VAL A 45 -6.07 24.41 -4.50
C VAL A 45 -7.23 24.53 -5.47
N VAL A 46 -8.17 23.57 -5.43
CA VAL A 46 -9.28 23.53 -6.41
C VAL A 46 -10.57 24.09 -5.84
N PRO A 47 -11.45 24.66 -6.69
CA PRO A 47 -12.78 25.10 -6.27
C PRO A 47 -13.61 23.94 -5.69
N PRO A 48 -14.57 24.22 -4.80
CA PRO A 48 -15.40 23.20 -4.14
C PRO A 48 -16.09 22.24 -5.12
N GLU A 49 -16.57 22.76 -6.26
CA GLU A 49 -17.32 22.00 -7.27
C GLU A 49 -16.44 20.94 -7.98
N GLN A 50 -15.13 21.18 -8.05
CA GLN A 50 -14.16 20.28 -8.71
C GLN A 50 -13.36 19.42 -7.72
N LYS A 51 -13.53 19.66 -6.41
CA LYS A 51 -12.71 19.04 -5.35
C LYS A 51 -12.72 17.52 -5.44
N ALA A 52 -13.89 16.92 -5.61
CA ALA A 52 -14.04 15.47 -5.62
C ALA A 52 -13.34 14.84 -6.83
N LEU A 53 -13.56 15.39 -8.04
CA LEU A 53 -12.91 14.88 -9.25
C LEU A 53 -11.39 15.09 -9.20
N ALA A 54 -10.93 16.24 -8.72
CA ALA A 54 -9.52 16.53 -8.59
C ALA A 54 -8.81 15.55 -7.63
N LEU A 55 -9.45 15.17 -6.53
CA LEU A 55 -8.95 14.15 -5.63
C LEU A 55 -8.87 12.77 -6.30
N GLY A 56 -9.89 12.39 -7.06
CA GLY A 56 -9.88 11.15 -7.84
C GLY A 56 -8.80 11.11 -8.92
N MET A 57 -8.50 12.24 -9.56
CA MET A 57 -7.43 12.35 -10.57
C MET A 57 -6.02 12.11 -10.00
N VAL A 58 -5.83 12.24 -8.68
CA VAL A 58 -4.57 11.84 -8.03
C VAL A 58 -4.34 10.33 -8.20
N GLY A 59 -5.38 9.50 -8.04
CA GLY A 59 -5.29 8.08 -8.31
C GLY A 59 -4.86 7.78 -9.76
N LEU A 60 -5.50 8.43 -10.74
CA LEU A 60 -5.14 8.27 -12.15
C LEU A 60 -3.69 8.69 -12.43
N SER A 61 -3.22 9.79 -11.85
CA SER A 61 -1.84 10.27 -12.02
C SER A 61 -0.80 9.26 -11.53
N ARG A 62 -1.17 8.40 -10.59
CA ARG A 62 -0.29 7.38 -10.01
C ARG A 62 -0.38 6.02 -10.72
N VAL A 63 -1.58 5.58 -11.10
CA VAL A 63 -1.76 4.26 -11.72
C VAL A 63 -1.03 4.15 -13.05
N VAL A 64 -1.05 5.20 -13.87
CA VAL A 64 -0.40 5.19 -15.19
C VAL A 64 1.09 4.83 -15.10
N PRO A 65 1.94 5.55 -14.32
CA PRO A 65 3.35 5.20 -14.22
C PRO A 65 3.57 3.84 -13.52
N ILE A 66 2.74 3.46 -12.54
CA ILE A 66 2.85 2.15 -11.89
C ILE A 66 2.68 1.03 -12.93
N VAL A 67 1.66 1.09 -13.76
CA VAL A 67 1.41 0.07 -14.80
C VAL A 67 2.53 0.06 -15.85
N VAL A 68 2.92 1.23 -16.34
CA VAL A 68 3.95 1.36 -17.39
C VAL A 68 5.31 0.87 -16.91
N PHE A 69 5.73 1.24 -15.70
CA PHE A 69 7.07 0.95 -15.21
C PHE A 69 7.17 -0.34 -14.39
N SER A 70 6.07 -0.95 -13.94
CA SER A 70 6.11 -2.19 -13.16
C SER A 70 6.83 -3.34 -13.87
N MET A 71 6.67 -3.45 -15.19
CA MET A 71 7.33 -4.50 -15.98
C MET A 71 8.83 -4.24 -16.17
N VAL A 72 9.22 -2.97 -16.31
CA VAL A 72 10.62 -2.56 -16.56
C VAL A 72 11.42 -2.53 -15.25
N SER A 73 10.78 -2.15 -14.15
CA SER A 73 11.46 -1.96 -12.86
C SER A 73 12.05 -3.25 -12.28
N GLY A 74 11.39 -4.39 -12.49
CA GLY A 74 11.93 -5.70 -12.10
C GLY A 74 13.23 -6.03 -12.86
N VAL A 75 13.20 -5.85 -14.19
CA VAL A 75 14.41 -6.09 -15.02
C VAL A 75 15.57 -5.19 -14.60
N VAL A 76 15.30 -3.92 -14.31
CA VAL A 76 16.33 -2.98 -13.86
C VAL A 76 16.89 -3.39 -12.50
N ALA A 77 16.04 -3.82 -11.55
CA ALA A 77 16.46 -4.27 -10.23
C ALA A 77 17.34 -5.54 -10.28
N ASP A 78 17.14 -6.36 -11.30
CA ASP A 78 17.94 -7.59 -11.51
C ASP A 78 19.21 -7.35 -12.34
N ALA A 79 19.29 -6.29 -13.15
CA ALA A 79 20.42 -6.00 -14.03
C ALA A 79 21.42 -5.01 -13.43
N VAL A 80 20.99 -4.14 -12.53
CA VAL A 80 21.78 -3.02 -12.02
C VAL A 80 22.09 -3.20 -10.52
N ASP A 81 23.19 -2.62 -10.06
CA ASP A 81 23.53 -2.53 -8.64
C ASP A 81 22.36 -1.89 -7.84
N ARG A 82 21.74 -2.71 -6.99
CA ARG A 82 20.56 -2.37 -6.18
C ARG A 82 20.79 -1.12 -5.31
N ARG A 83 22.01 -0.97 -4.78
CA ARG A 83 22.39 0.20 -3.99
C ARG A 83 22.41 1.48 -4.84
N ARG A 84 22.91 1.40 -6.09
CA ARG A 84 22.91 2.53 -7.02
C ARG A 84 21.49 2.91 -7.43
N VAL A 85 20.65 1.91 -7.75
CA VAL A 85 19.24 2.14 -8.07
C VAL A 85 18.56 2.89 -6.91
N MET A 86 18.73 2.42 -5.67
CA MET A 86 18.15 3.09 -4.50
C MET A 86 18.71 4.50 -4.30
N LEU A 87 20.00 4.74 -4.50
CA LEU A 87 20.57 6.10 -4.39
C LEU A 87 19.93 7.05 -5.38
N VAL A 88 19.75 6.63 -6.64
CA VAL A 88 19.11 7.45 -7.67
C VAL A 88 17.64 7.68 -7.35
N THR A 89 16.89 6.62 -7.02
CA THR A 89 15.45 6.72 -6.74
C THR A 89 15.17 7.59 -5.51
N GLN A 90 15.94 7.44 -4.43
CA GLN A 90 15.78 8.25 -3.21
C GLN A 90 16.14 9.72 -3.45
N SER A 91 17.17 9.99 -4.29
CA SER A 91 17.51 11.37 -4.67
C SER A 91 16.42 12.01 -5.52
N LEU A 92 15.88 11.29 -6.51
CA LEU A 92 14.78 11.77 -7.34
C LEU A 92 13.50 11.97 -6.50
N ALA A 93 13.18 11.05 -5.58
CA ALA A 93 12.04 11.18 -4.68
C ALA A 93 12.17 12.41 -3.76
N SER A 94 13.38 12.69 -3.26
CA SER A 94 13.66 13.91 -2.50
C SER A 94 13.42 15.17 -3.34
N LEU A 95 13.89 15.20 -4.59
CA LEU A 95 13.66 16.32 -5.51
C LEU A 95 12.17 16.52 -5.83
N VAL A 96 11.41 15.43 -6.04
CA VAL A 96 9.96 15.49 -6.24
C VAL A 96 9.28 16.12 -5.01
N SER A 97 9.67 15.68 -3.80
CA SER A 97 9.11 16.23 -2.56
C SER A 97 9.46 17.70 -2.36
N LEU A 98 10.68 18.12 -2.72
CA LEU A 98 11.07 19.54 -2.74
C LEU A 98 10.26 20.32 -3.77
N GLY A 99 10.04 19.77 -4.96
CA GLY A 99 9.18 20.38 -5.98
C GLY A 99 7.76 20.62 -5.47
N LEU A 100 7.17 19.62 -4.77
CA LEU A 100 5.85 19.78 -4.12
C LEU A 100 5.89 20.86 -3.02
N ALA A 101 6.97 20.97 -2.25
CA ALA A 101 7.11 22.03 -1.25
C ALA A 101 7.18 23.42 -1.91
N VAL A 102 7.94 23.56 -2.99
CA VAL A 102 8.05 24.83 -3.74
C VAL A 102 6.71 25.25 -4.32
N GLU A 103 5.92 24.29 -4.84
CA GLU A 103 4.58 24.57 -5.38
C GLU A 103 3.66 25.23 -4.35
N THR A 104 3.77 24.88 -3.06
CA THR A 104 2.96 25.51 -2.01
C THR A 104 3.21 27.00 -1.80
N PHE A 105 4.33 27.53 -2.28
CA PHE A 105 4.70 28.96 -2.17
C PHE A 105 4.35 29.76 -3.42
N THR A 106 3.79 29.14 -4.46
CA THR A 106 3.37 29.83 -5.67
C THR A 106 2.17 30.75 -5.41
N ALA A 107 2.21 31.98 -5.91
CA ALA A 107 1.15 32.98 -5.72
C ALA A 107 -0.18 32.55 -6.40
N ALA A 108 -0.14 31.67 -7.39
CA ALA A 108 -1.30 31.13 -8.10
C ALA A 108 -1.20 29.60 -8.13
N PRO A 109 -1.56 28.94 -7.04
CA PRO A 109 -1.44 27.49 -6.96
C PRO A 109 -2.30 26.82 -8.05
N ARG A 110 -1.70 25.85 -8.74
CA ARG A 110 -2.34 25.09 -9.81
C ARG A 110 -2.28 23.61 -9.49
N VAL A 111 -3.32 22.87 -9.85
CA VAL A 111 -3.37 21.42 -9.55
C VAL A 111 -2.49 20.58 -10.47
N TRP A 112 -2.21 21.02 -11.71
CA TRP A 112 -1.45 20.23 -12.68
C TRP A 112 0.00 19.94 -12.28
N PRO A 113 0.78 20.86 -11.61
CA PRO A 113 2.13 20.52 -11.15
C PRO A 113 2.10 19.45 -10.07
N ILE A 114 1.06 19.46 -9.21
CA ILE A 114 0.86 18.45 -8.17
C ILE A 114 0.66 17.07 -8.82
N TYR A 115 -0.17 16.98 -9.87
CA TYR A 115 -0.34 15.71 -10.62
C TYR A 115 0.96 15.27 -11.29
N LEU A 116 1.68 16.18 -11.95
CA LEU A 116 2.94 15.87 -12.60
C LEU A 116 3.97 15.33 -11.60
N LEU A 117 4.13 16.00 -10.46
CA LEU A 117 5.06 15.58 -9.42
C LEU A 117 4.62 14.27 -8.75
N SER A 118 3.29 14.05 -8.59
CA SER A 118 2.74 12.78 -8.12
C SER A 118 3.02 11.63 -9.10
N THR A 119 2.87 11.88 -10.41
CA THR A 119 3.21 10.93 -11.48
C THR A 119 4.70 10.57 -11.45
N LEU A 120 5.57 11.56 -11.36
CA LEU A 120 7.02 11.34 -11.25
C LEU A 120 7.39 10.57 -9.98
N GLY A 121 6.77 10.90 -8.84
CA GLY A 121 6.97 10.18 -7.59
C GLY A 121 6.54 8.71 -7.68
N ALA A 122 5.40 8.42 -8.31
CA ALA A 122 4.93 7.05 -8.53
C ALA A 122 5.86 6.27 -9.50
N ALA A 123 6.36 6.93 -10.55
CA ALA A 123 7.34 6.34 -11.45
C ALA A 123 8.63 5.96 -10.71
N VAL A 124 9.19 6.88 -9.93
CA VAL A 124 10.38 6.63 -9.11
C VAL A 124 10.14 5.50 -8.10
N GLY A 125 8.99 5.50 -7.42
CA GLY A 125 8.61 4.47 -6.47
C GLY A 125 8.51 3.06 -7.07
N SER A 126 8.12 2.97 -8.35
CA SER A 126 8.06 1.70 -9.08
C SER A 126 9.43 1.01 -9.20
N PHE A 127 10.52 1.78 -9.29
CA PHE A 127 11.89 1.24 -9.31
C PHE A 127 12.48 1.03 -7.92
N ASP A 128 12.11 1.85 -6.94
CA ASP A 128 12.65 1.77 -5.58
C ASP A 128 12.21 0.48 -4.86
N MET A 129 10.95 0.11 -4.99
CA MET A 129 10.36 -1.03 -4.27
C MET A 129 11.09 -2.37 -4.55
N PRO A 130 11.26 -2.80 -5.82
CA PRO A 130 11.96 -4.06 -6.11
C PRO A 130 13.45 -4.01 -5.73
N ALA A 131 14.14 -2.88 -5.95
CA ALA A 131 15.54 -2.72 -5.56
C ALA A 131 15.73 -2.89 -4.05
N ARG A 132 14.84 -2.33 -3.25
CA ARG A 132 14.82 -2.45 -1.79
C ARG A 132 14.53 -3.88 -1.33
N GLN A 133 13.51 -4.52 -1.90
CA GLN A 133 13.17 -5.91 -1.57
C GLN A 133 14.32 -6.86 -1.87
N ALA A 134 15.10 -6.59 -2.92
CA ALA A 134 16.25 -7.38 -3.28
C ALA A 134 17.50 -7.06 -2.45
N LEU A 135 17.68 -5.82 -1.96
CA LEU A 135 18.85 -5.42 -1.17
C LEU A 135 18.76 -5.92 0.29
N VAL A 136 17.62 -5.74 0.95
CA VAL A 136 17.47 -6.01 2.38
C VAL A 136 17.87 -7.42 2.80
N PRO A 137 17.50 -8.50 2.09
CA PRO A 137 17.92 -9.86 2.44
C PRO A 137 19.44 -10.08 2.39
N THR A 138 20.17 -9.27 1.62
CA THR A 138 21.64 -9.42 1.48
C THR A 138 22.41 -8.78 2.65
N LEU A 139 21.74 -8.03 3.52
CA LEU A 139 22.37 -7.29 4.63
C LEU A 139 22.46 -8.09 5.92
N VAL A 140 21.85 -9.26 5.97
CA VAL A 140 21.84 -10.15 7.14
C VAL A 140 22.16 -11.59 6.74
N PRO A 141 22.77 -12.40 7.63
CA PRO A 141 22.92 -13.83 7.41
C PRO A 141 21.56 -14.53 7.28
N ARG A 142 21.54 -15.68 6.58
CA ARG A 142 20.29 -16.45 6.35
C ARG A 142 19.54 -16.81 7.64
N GLU A 143 20.26 -17.08 8.73
CA GLU A 143 19.68 -17.39 10.06
C GLU A 143 18.88 -16.23 10.65
N HIS A 144 19.26 -14.97 10.36
CA HIS A 144 18.58 -13.75 10.85
C HIS A 144 17.58 -13.17 9.85
N LEU A 145 17.46 -13.74 8.65
CA LEU A 145 16.57 -13.26 7.61
C LEU A 145 15.09 -13.23 8.02
N PRO A 146 14.51 -14.25 8.70
CA PRO A 146 13.14 -14.19 9.17
C PRO A 146 12.88 -13.01 10.12
N ASN A 147 13.86 -12.72 11.01
CA ASN A 147 13.77 -11.59 11.92
C ASN A 147 13.84 -10.25 11.17
N ALA A 148 14.73 -10.12 10.17
CA ALA A 148 14.82 -8.92 9.34
C ALA A 148 13.51 -8.65 8.56
N ILE A 149 12.87 -9.68 8.00
CA ILE A 149 11.58 -9.58 7.31
C ILE A 149 10.49 -9.11 8.30
N THR A 150 10.44 -9.69 9.50
CA THR A 150 9.49 -9.29 10.54
C THR A 150 9.68 -7.84 10.95
N LEU A 151 10.92 -7.39 11.17
CA LEU A 151 11.23 -6.00 11.50
C LEU A 151 10.84 -5.04 10.40
N ASN A 152 11.03 -5.41 9.12
CA ASN A 152 10.58 -4.59 7.99
C ASN A 152 9.05 -4.48 7.93
N THR A 153 8.33 -5.55 8.23
CA THR A 153 6.87 -5.51 8.31
C THR A 153 6.39 -4.58 9.42
N ILE A 154 6.99 -4.69 10.61
CA ILE A 154 6.67 -3.80 11.75
C ILE A 154 6.98 -2.35 11.39
N MET A 155 8.13 -2.08 10.77
CA MET A 155 8.52 -0.75 10.31
C MET A 155 7.49 -0.16 9.36
N PHE A 156 7.07 -0.91 8.34
CA PHE A 156 6.08 -0.47 7.37
C PHE A 156 4.73 -0.17 8.03
N GLN A 157 4.25 -1.04 8.90
CA GLN A 157 2.99 -0.84 9.64
C GLN A 157 3.07 0.39 10.55
N THR A 158 4.18 0.55 11.28
CA THR A 158 4.39 1.72 12.14
C THR A 158 4.39 3.01 11.32
N ALA A 159 5.11 3.05 10.21
CA ALA A 159 5.18 4.21 9.33
C ALA A 159 3.82 4.56 8.71
N SER A 160 3.01 3.55 8.37
CA SER A 160 1.66 3.73 7.83
C SER A 160 0.66 4.32 8.83
N VAL A 161 0.89 4.15 10.13
CA VAL A 161 0.08 4.77 11.19
C VAL A 161 0.64 6.14 11.58
N VAL A 162 1.94 6.19 11.89
CA VAL A 162 2.60 7.40 12.42
C VAL A 162 2.66 8.49 11.35
N GLY A 163 2.93 8.13 10.09
CA GLY A 163 3.06 9.09 9.00
C GLY A 163 1.83 9.99 8.84
N PRO A 164 0.65 9.45 8.54
CA PRO A 164 -0.56 10.26 8.36
C PRO A 164 -0.99 11.01 9.62
N ALA A 165 -0.85 10.40 10.80
CA ALA A 165 -1.15 11.08 12.07
C ALA A 165 -0.23 12.31 12.26
N ALA A 166 1.06 12.15 11.98
CA ALA A 166 2.02 13.26 12.00
C ALA A 166 1.74 14.28 10.90
N ALA A 167 1.27 13.86 9.72
CA ALA A 167 0.89 14.78 8.64
C ALA A 167 -0.18 15.76 9.11
N GLY A 168 -1.22 15.29 9.78
CA GLY A 168 -2.28 16.15 10.32
C GLY A 168 -1.76 17.21 11.29
N LEU A 169 -0.81 16.85 12.14
CA LEU A 169 -0.17 17.77 13.08
C LEU A 169 0.73 18.79 12.36
N VAL A 170 1.56 18.33 11.42
CA VAL A 170 2.47 19.18 10.65
C VAL A 170 1.69 20.12 9.75
N ILE A 171 0.65 19.65 9.06
CA ILE A 171 -0.21 20.50 8.22
C ILE A 171 -0.87 21.59 9.06
N ALA A 172 -1.34 21.27 10.27
CA ALA A 172 -2.01 22.22 11.15
C ALA A 172 -1.05 23.29 11.74
N SER A 173 0.24 22.98 11.86
CA SER A 173 1.24 23.88 12.49
C SER A 173 2.13 24.59 11.48
N TRP A 174 2.59 23.91 10.44
CA TRP A 174 3.57 24.40 9.46
C TRP A 174 3.04 24.39 8.03
N GLY A 175 1.76 24.06 7.84
CA GLY A 175 1.15 23.92 6.53
C GLY A 175 1.62 22.69 5.77
N VAL A 176 1.12 22.58 4.54
CA VAL A 176 1.40 21.43 3.65
C VAL A 176 2.89 21.37 3.26
N ALA A 177 3.54 22.54 3.06
CA ALA A 177 4.96 22.65 2.74
C ALA A 177 5.84 21.93 3.77
N GLY A 178 5.52 22.09 5.06
CA GLY A 178 6.26 21.42 6.15
C GLY A 178 6.29 19.91 6.00
N THR A 179 5.19 19.31 5.55
CA THR A 179 5.09 17.87 5.31
C THR A 179 6.00 17.42 4.15
N TYR A 180 6.00 18.16 3.07
CA TYR A 180 6.85 17.86 1.91
C TYR A 180 8.33 18.04 2.20
N LEU A 181 8.70 19.08 2.96
CA LEU A 181 10.07 19.30 3.41
C LEU A 181 10.54 18.19 4.34
N PHE A 182 9.70 17.78 5.28
CA PHE A 182 10.01 16.64 6.15
C PHE A 182 10.27 15.38 5.33
N ASN A 183 9.44 15.08 4.34
CA ASN A 183 9.63 13.92 3.49
C ASN A 183 10.90 14.02 2.64
N ALA A 184 11.18 15.18 2.05
CA ALA A 184 12.44 15.43 1.31
C ALA A 184 13.67 15.15 2.18
N LEU A 185 13.67 15.60 3.43
CA LEU A 185 14.74 15.34 4.39
C LEU A 185 14.80 13.87 4.79
N SER A 186 13.66 13.19 4.90
CA SER A 186 13.59 11.77 5.28
C SER A 186 14.29 10.86 4.27
N PHE A 187 14.22 11.17 2.98
CA PHE A 187 14.98 10.48 1.94
C PHE A 187 16.50 10.66 2.13
N GLY A 188 16.94 11.80 2.65
CA GLY A 188 18.34 12.05 3.00
C GLY A 188 18.90 11.05 4.01
N PHE A 189 18.09 10.57 4.97
CA PHE A 189 18.53 9.53 5.90
C PHE A 189 18.77 8.18 5.21
N VAL A 190 17.99 7.82 4.21
CA VAL A 190 18.21 6.59 3.42
C VAL A 190 19.46 6.76 2.55
N ILE A 191 19.63 7.90 1.90
CA ILE A 191 20.84 8.21 1.10
C ILE A 191 22.08 8.11 1.99
N LEU A 192 22.05 8.74 3.16
CA LEU A 192 23.15 8.66 4.13
C LEU A 192 23.42 7.24 4.59
N ALA A 193 22.37 6.46 4.89
CA ALA A 193 22.51 5.06 5.27
C ALA A 193 23.20 4.25 4.16
N LEU A 194 22.76 4.42 2.89
CA LEU A 194 23.36 3.77 1.74
C LEU A 194 24.83 4.16 1.54
N LEU A 195 25.18 5.43 1.73
CA LEU A 195 26.57 5.91 1.63
C LEU A 195 27.47 5.37 2.74
N LEU A 196 26.94 5.21 3.95
CA LEU A 196 27.67 4.69 5.12
C LEU A 196 27.78 3.16 5.15
N MET A 197 27.09 2.43 4.28
CA MET A 197 27.22 0.97 4.17
C MET A 197 28.62 0.58 3.69
N ARG A 198 29.17 -0.49 4.27
CA ARG A 198 30.50 -1.03 3.95
C ARG A 198 30.40 -2.51 3.58
N GLY A 199 31.18 -2.92 2.57
CA GLY A 199 31.30 -4.34 2.19
C GLY A 199 30.01 -4.97 1.67
N VAL A 200 29.09 -4.18 1.11
CA VAL A 200 27.87 -4.69 0.48
C VAL A 200 28.10 -4.74 -1.02
N ASP A 201 28.13 -5.96 -1.55
CA ASP A 201 28.11 -6.18 -2.98
C ASP A 201 26.65 -6.11 -3.44
N GLY A 202 26.26 -4.95 -3.98
CA GLY A 202 24.90 -4.69 -4.49
C GLY A 202 24.63 -5.32 -5.85
N ARG A 203 25.60 -6.08 -6.39
CA ARG A 203 25.51 -6.71 -7.71
C ARG A 203 24.51 -7.85 -7.70
N PRO A 204 23.79 -8.08 -8.79
CA PRO A 204 22.94 -9.24 -8.96
C PRO A 204 23.76 -10.53 -8.84
N GLN A 205 23.22 -11.55 -8.17
CA GLN A 205 23.83 -12.88 -8.18
C GLN A 205 23.71 -13.44 -9.60
N GLU A 206 24.84 -13.87 -10.17
CA GLU A 206 24.87 -14.60 -11.43
C GLU A 206 24.04 -15.88 -11.29
N GLY A 207 22.98 -16.02 -12.08
CA GLY A 207 22.07 -17.16 -12.08
C GLY A 207 20.59 -16.87 -11.84
N ALA A 208 20.22 -15.67 -11.37
CA ALA A 208 18.82 -15.29 -11.15
C ALA A 208 18.17 -14.65 -12.41
N ARG A 209 18.56 -15.08 -13.60
CA ARG A 209 17.85 -14.76 -14.83
C ARG A 209 16.66 -15.70 -14.99
N ASP A 210 15.65 -15.56 -14.17
CA ASP A 210 14.33 -16.00 -14.59
C ASP A 210 13.91 -15.08 -15.74
N ASP A 211 13.55 -15.68 -16.86
CA ASP A 211 13.10 -14.99 -18.07
C ASP A 211 11.93 -14.05 -17.74
N VAL A 212 12.23 -12.79 -17.42
CA VAL A 212 11.22 -11.74 -17.35
C VAL A 212 10.84 -11.41 -18.80
N SER A 213 9.98 -12.22 -19.36
CA SER A 213 9.48 -12.06 -20.71
C SER A 213 7.99 -11.75 -20.67
N VAL A 214 7.49 -11.04 -21.66
CA VAL A 214 6.04 -10.83 -21.86
C VAL A 214 5.33 -12.19 -21.89
N ALA A 215 5.97 -13.22 -22.44
CA ALA A 215 5.44 -14.58 -22.44
C ALA A 215 5.28 -15.15 -21.02
N ALA A 216 6.22 -14.90 -20.12
CA ALA A 216 6.11 -15.34 -18.72
C ALA A 216 4.98 -14.59 -17.97
N ALA A 217 4.81 -13.30 -18.23
CA ALA A 217 3.68 -12.52 -17.68
C ALA A 217 2.34 -13.03 -18.20
N LEU A 218 2.25 -13.35 -19.50
CA LEU A 218 1.05 -13.93 -20.10
C LEU A 218 0.74 -15.32 -19.55
N GLU A 219 1.76 -16.17 -19.30
CA GLU A 219 1.57 -17.47 -18.67
C GLU A 219 1.01 -17.33 -17.24
N GLY A 220 1.55 -16.38 -16.46
CA GLY A 220 1.01 -16.06 -15.14
C GLY A 220 -0.44 -15.61 -15.20
N LEU A 221 -0.78 -14.74 -16.14
CA LEU A 221 -2.13 -14.24 -16.36
C LEU A 221 -3.07 -15.40 -16.76
N GLN A 222 -2.67 -16.24 -17.71
CA GLN A 222 -3.45 -17.41 -18.13
C GLN A 222 -3.69 -18.38 -16.98
N PHE A 223 -2.69 -18.63 -16.15
CA PHE A 223 -2.81 -19.48 -14.96
C PHE A 223 -3.85 -18.91 -13.99
N VAL A 224 -3.78 -17.63 -13.67
CA VAL A 224 -4.73 -16.94 -12.79
C VAL A 224 -6.15 -17.08 -13.32
N PHE A 225 -6.39 -16.80 -14.62
CA PHE A 225 -7.73 -16.86 -15.19
C PHE A 225 -8.25 -18.28 -15.35
N ARG A 226 -7.38 -19.29 -15.51
CA ARG A 226 -7.76 -20.72 -15.57
C ARG A 226 -8.02 -21.32 -14.20
N SER A 227 -7.49 -20.78 -13.12
CA SER A 227 -7.73 -21.24 -11.75
C SER A 227 -8.91 -20.48 -11.12
N PRO A 228 -10.11 -21.08 -10.99
CA PRO A 228 -11.29 -20.40 -10.46
C PRO A 228 -11.09 -19.88 -9.05
N LEU A 229 -10.34 -20.60 -8.21
CA LEU A 229 -10.06 -20.22 -6.82
C LEU A 229 -9.14 -19.01 -6.75
N ILE A 230 -8.01 -19.01 -7.47
CA ILE A 230 -7.06 -17.90 -7.50
C ILE A 230 -7.72 -16.66 -8.11
N ARG A 231 -8.43 -16.83 -9.23
CA ARG A 231 -9.18 -15.75 -9.88
C ARG A 231 -10.18 -15.11 -8.92
N SER A 232 -10.96 -15.90 -8.17
CA SER A 232 -11.94 -15.36 -7.23
C SER A 232 -11.29 -14.61 -6.06
N THR A 233 -10.13 -15.05 -5.56
CA THR A 233 -9.39 -14.29 -4.53
C THR A 233 -8.87 -12.96 -5.07
N MET A 234 -8.45 -12.89 -6.33
CA MET A 234 -8.00 -11.64 -6.96
C MET A 234 -9.16 -10.71 -7.29
N LEU A 235 -10.29 -11.25 -7.76
CA LEU A 235 -11.49 -10.45 -8.00
C LEU A 235 -12.04 -9.84 -6.71
N LEU A 236 -12.07 -10.60 -5.60
CA LEU A 236 -12.47 -10.05 -4.30
C LEU A 236 -11.54 -8.92 -3.85
N ASP A 237 -10.23 -9.08 -4.04
CA ASP A 237 -9.25 -8.05 -3.75
C ASP A 237 -9.51 -6.77 -4.55
N PHE A 238 -9.61 -6.95 -5.85
CA PHE A 238 -9.87 -5.85 -6.76
C PHE A 238 -11.17 -5.12 -6.43
N PHE A 239 -12.28 -5.83 -6.29
CA PHE A 239 -13.57 -5.19 -6.02
C PHE A 239 -13.63 -4.54 -4.63
N ALA A 240 -13.02 -5.15 -3.60
CA ALA A 240 -12.94 -4.55 -2.29
C ALA A 240 -12.17 -3.22 -2.33
N THR A 241 -11.01 -3.21 -2.99
CA THR A 241 -10.16 -2.02 -3.08
C THR A 241 -10.66 -0.98 -4.09
N PHE A 242 -11.30 -1.42 -5.17
CA PHE A 242 -11.88 -0.53 -6.19
C PHE A 242 -13.12 0.20 -5.65
N PHE A 243 -14.12 -0.54 -5.17
CA PHE A 243 -15.38 0.08 -4.74
C PHE A 243 -15.31 0.75 -3.36
N ALA A 244 -14.43 0.30 -2.47
CA ALA A 244 -14.32 0.89 -1.13
C ALA A 244 -13.12 1.85 -0.98
N SER A 245 -12.63 2.44 -2.07
CA SER A 245 -11.50 3.36 -2.10
C SER A 245 -11.89 4.78 -1.63
N ALA A 246 -12.50 4.88 -0.47
CA ALA A 246 -12.99 6.15 0.08
C ALA A 246 -11.87 7.08 0.62
N THR A 247 -10.62 6.62 0.65
CA THR A 247 -9.48 7.35 1.22
C THR A 247 -9.24 8.68 0.50
N ALA A 248 -9.41 8.72 -0.83
CA ALA A 248 -9.26 9.94 -1.61
C ALA A 248 -10.24 11.05 -1.19
N LEU A 249 -11.43 10.69 -0.70
CA LEU A 249 -12.47 11.63 -0.30
C LEU A 249 -12.34 12.10 1.17
N LEU A 250 -11.40 11.56 1.94
CA LEU A 250 -11.20 11.94 3.34
C LEU A 250 -10.99 13.45 3.58
N PRO A 251 -10.30 14.21 2.69
CA PRO A 251 -10.24 15.67 2.86
C PRO A 251 -11.62 16.33 2.87
N ILE A 252 -12.55 15.90 2.00
CA ILE A 252 -13.92 16.41 1.95
C ILE A 252 -14.66 16.05 3.24
N PHE A 253 -14.56 14.80 3.71
CA PHE A 253 -15.17 14.42 4.98
C PHE A 253 -14.61 15.22 6.14
N ALA A 254 -13.30 15.42 6.22
CA ALA A 254 -12.66 16.13 7.32
C ALA A 254 -12.97 17.65 7.34
N GLN A 255 -13.04 18.28 6.14
CA GLN A 255 -13.27 19.72 6.00
C GLN A 255 -14.76 20.05 6.02
N ASP A 256 -15.53 19.42 5.11
CA ASP A 256 -16.85 19.89 4.73
C ASP A 256 -17.98 19.15 5.50
N ILE A 257 -17.73 17.93 6.01
CA ILE A 257 -18.75 17.09 6.66
C ILE A 257 -18.57 17.04 8.18
N LEU A 258 -17.34 16.78 8.65
CA LEU A 258 -17.03 16.60 10.07
C LEU A 258 -16.49 17.88 10.72
N GLY A 259 -15.94 18.81 9.94
CA GLY A 259 -15.37 20.07 10.45
C GLY A 259 -14.16 19.90 11.38
N VAL A 260 -13.40 18.78 11.26
CA VAL A 260 -12.32 18.44 12.20
C VAL A 260 -10.94 18.96 11.78
N GLY A 261 -10.85 19.62 10.64
CA GLY A 261 -9.62 20.23 10.13
C GLY A 261 -8.48 19.23 9.86
N ALA A 262 -7.28 19.75 9.69
CA ALA A 262 -6.10 18.94 9.32
C ALA A 262 -5.70 17.91 10.38
N ARG A 263 -5.82 18.23 11.66
CA ARG A 263 -5.50 17.28 12.75
C ARG A 263 -6.42 16.06 12.73
N GLY A 264 -7.73 16.30 12.64
CA GLY A 264 -8.72 15.22 12.53
C GLY A 264 -8.52 14.41 11.26
N TYR A 265 -8.23 15.06 10.13
CA TYR A 265 -7.91 14.40 8.86
C TYR A 265 -6.73 13.41 9.00
N GLY A 266 -5.63 13.83 9.62
CA GLY A 266 -4.48 12.96 9.83
C GLY A 266 -4.82 11.68 10.59
N TRP A 267 -5.64 11.78 11.64
CA TRP A 267 -6.14 10.62 12.38
C TRP A 267 -7.07 9.75 11.56
N LEU A 268 -7.99 10.34 10.79
CA LEU A 268 -8.87 9.58 9.90
C LEU A 268 -8.07 8.82 8.84
N PHE A 269 -7.04 9.45 8.28
CA PHE A 269 -6.16 8.81 7.30
C PHE A 269 -5.30 7.68 7.90
N ALA A 270 -4.91 7.80 9.18
CA ALA A 270 -4.17 6.78 9.91
C ALA A 270 -5.05 5.60 10.39
N ALA A 271 -6.36 5.80 10.49
CA ALA A 271 -7.27 4.83 11.10
C ALA A 271 -7.25 3.44 10.43
N PRO A 272 -7.26 3.30 9.08
CA PRO A 272 -7.17 1.99 8.43
C PRO A 272 -5.88 1.25 8.80
N ALA A 273 -4.74 1.94 8.79
CA ALA A 273 -3.45 1.35 9.14
C ALA A 273 -3.41 0.93 10.62
N LEU A 274 -4.02 1.70 11.50
CA LEU A 274 -4.16 1.33 12.92
C LEU A 274 -5.02 0.07 13.10
N GLY A 275 -6.15 -0.01 12.40
CA GLY A 275 -7.00 -1.21 12.39
C GLY A 275 -6.26 -2.44 11.86
N ALA A 276 -5.52 -2.28 10.75
CA ALA A 276 -4.66 -3.30 10.18
C ALA A 276 -3.59 -3.78 11.16
N PHE A 277 -2.92 -2.86 11.85
CA PHE A 277 -1.89 -3.17 12.83
C PHE A 277 -2.44 -3.97 14.01
N VAL A 278 -3.52 -3.51 14.64
CA VAL A 278 -4.17 -4.19 15.76
C VAL A 278 -4.62 -5.60 15.35
N THR A 279 -5.23 -5.72 14.17
CA THR A 279 -5.67 -7.02 13.66
C THR A 279 -4.51 -7.96 13.38
N SER A 280 -3.39 -7.46 12.85
CA SER A 280 -2.20 -8.28 12.58
C SER A 280 -1.61 -8.88 13.86
N LEU A 281 -1.64 -8.16 14.98
CA LEU A 281 -1.15 -8.67 16.28
C LEU A 281 -1.93 -9.91 16.75
N VAL A 282 -3.22 -9.99 16.42
CA VAL A 282 -4.08 -11.11 16.79
C VAL A 282 -4.05 -12.19 15.71
N LEU A 283 -4.07 -11.79 14.45
CA LEU A 283 -4.22 -12.71 13.32
C LEU A 283 -2.96 -13.53 13.05
N VAL A 284 -1.76 -12.93 13.12
CA VAL A 284 -0.50 -13.63 12.82
C VAL A 284 -0.32 -14.89 13.67
N PRO A 285 -0.48 -14.87 15.01
CA PRO A 285 -0.36 -16.09 15.81
C PRO A 285 -1.54 -17.06 15.67
N THR A 286 -2.69 -16.61 15.14
CA THR A 286 -3.93 -17.40 15.09
C THR A 286 -4.33 -17.86 13.69
N ALA A 287 -3.71 -17.32 12.63
CA ALA A 287 -4.06 -17.62 11.24
C ALA A 287 -4.03 -19.12 10.91
N GLY A 288 -3.07 -19.87 11.48
CA GLY A 288 -2.98 -21.33 11.33
C GLY A 288 -4.17 -22.10 11.92
N ARG A 289 -4.91 -21.52 12.87
CA ARG A 289 -6.07 -22.15 13.52
C ARG A 289 -7.37 -21.93 12.77
N ILE A 290 -7.39 -21.03 11.78
CA ILE A 290 -8.59 -20.74 10.98
C ILE A 290 -8.81 -21.87 9.98
N ARG A 291 -9.78 -22.75 10.29
CA ARG A 291 -10.11 -23.91 9.45
C ARG A 291 -10.90 -23.52 8.20
N HIS A 292 -11.91 -22.65 8.32
CA HIS A 292 -12.77 -22.19 7.22
C HIS A 292 -12.23 -20.89 6.59
N ARG A 293 -11.08 -20.98 5.91
CA ARG A 293 -10.37 -19.81 5.36
C ARG A 293 -11.19 -19.05 4.32
N GLY A 294 -11.86 -19.78 3.42
CA GLY A 294 -12.66 -19.17 2.38
C GLY A 294 -13.87 -18.40 2.93
N GLY A 295 -14.60 -18.99 3.90
CA GLY A 295 -15.69 -18.31 4.59
C GLY A 295 -15.22 -17.06 5.33
N ALA A 296 -14.07 -17.12 6.02
CA ALA A 296 -13.48 -15.98 6.72
C ALA A 296 -13.14 -14.82 5.77
N ILE A 297 -12.63 -15.11 4.55
CA ILE A 297 -12.38 -14.09 3.52
C ILE A 297 -13.71 -13.42 3.13
N VAL A 298 -14.74 -14.20 2.80
CA VAL A 298 -16.04 -13.63 2.36
C VAL A 298 -16.62 -12.73 3.46
N TRP A 299 -16.65 -13.21 4.71
CA TRP A 299 -17.16 -12.40 5.84
C TRP A 299 -16.33 -11.15 6.11
N SER A 300 -15.01 -11.22 5.94
CA SER A 300 -14.16 -10.04 6.08
C SER A 300 -14.48 -9.00 5.03
N VAL A 301 -14.64 -9.40 3.74
CA VAL A 301 -14.95 -8.44 2.67
C VAL A 301 -16.37 -7.89 2.80
N LEU A 302 -17.32 -8.69 3.27
CA LEU A 302 -18.66 -8.18 3.62
C LEU A 302 -18.58 -7.17 4.76
N GLY A 303 -17.82 -7.45 5.81
CA GLY A 303 -17.58 -6.51 6.91
C GLY A 303 -16.93 -5.21 6.44
N HIS A 304 -15.99 -5.30 5.49
CA HIS A 304 -15.37 -4.14 4.82
C HIS A 304 -16.43 -3.28 4.12
N GLY A 305 -17.28 -3.89 3.28
CA GLY A 305 -18.35 -3.20 2.58
C GLY A 305 -19.36 -2.54 3.53
N VAL A 306 -19.79 -3.25 4.59
CA VAL A 306 -20.70 -2.70 5.61
C VAL A 306 -20.06 -1.50 6.33
N ALA A 307 -18.80 -1.61 6.76
CA ALA A 307 -18.09 -0.52 7.41
C ALA A 307 -17.96 0.71 6.48
N THR A 308 -17.77 0.49 5.18
CA THR A 308 -17.72 1.55 4.17
C THR A 308 -19.10 2.24 4.03
N VAL A 309 -20.19 1.48 3.97
CA VAL A 309 -21.55 2.05 3.91
C VAL A 309 -21.84 2.89 5.16
N VAL A 310 -21.56 2.36 6.36
CA VAL A 310 -21.75 3.08 7.63
C VAL A 310 -20.89 4.35 7.68
N PHE A 311 -19.65 4.28 7.19
CA PHE A 311 -18.78 5.46 7.05
C PHE A 311 -19.44 6.54 6.19
N GLY A 312 -20.04 6.20 5.05
CA GLY A 312 -20.71 7.15 4.17
C GLY A 312 -21.87 7.90 4.84
N PHE A 313 -22.58 7.27 5.77
CA PHE A 313 -23.63 7.90 6.58
C PHE A 313 -23.10 8.67 7.78
N SER A 314 -21.85 8.47 8.18
CA SER A 314 -21.30 9.04 9.41
C SER A 314 -21.20 10.57 9.35
N ARG A 315 -21.59 11.22 10.45
CA ARG A 315 -21.40 12.64 10.72
C ARG A 315 -20.64 12.90 12.01
N MET A 316 -20.08 11.83 12.60
CA MET A 316 -19.35 11.87 13.86
C MET A 316 -17.92 11.39 13.65
N PHE A 317 -16.94 12.13 14.16
CA PHE A 317 -15.54 11.80 14.04
C PHE A 317 -15.22 10.36 14.52
N TRP A 318 -15.67 10.00 15.72
CA TRP A 318 -15.37 8.69 16.33
C TRP A 318 -16.00 7.53 15.56
N LEU A 319 -17.21 7.70 15.03
CA LEU A 319 -17.85 6.68 14.21
C LEU A 319 -17.10 6.50 12.88
N THR A 320 -16.74 7.62 12.23
CA THR A 320 -15.93 7.60 11.02
C THR A 320 -14.57 6.91 11.26
N PHE A 321 -13.90 7.30 12.35
CA PHE A 321 -12.60 6.72 12.74
C PHE A 321 -12.72 5.21 12.97
N LEU A 322 -13.74 4.76 13.70
CA LEU A 322 -14.00 3.34 13.95
C LEU A 322 -14.28 2.58 12.65
N CYS A 323 -15.14 3.13 11.78
CA CYS A 323 -15.43 2.49 10.49
C CYS A 323 -14.18 2.34 9.63
N LEU A 324 -13.35 3.38 9.53
CA LEU A 324 -12.08 3.34 8.81
C LEU A 324 -11.11 2.31 9.43
N GLY A 325 -11.04 2.24 10.76
CA GLY A 325 -10.28 1.21 11.47
C GLY A 325 -10.78 -0.22 11.15
N LEU A 326 -12.10 -0.42 11.13
CA LEU A 326 -12.72 -1.70 10.75
C LEU A 326 -12.45 -2.05 9.28
N ILE A 327 -12.46 -1.08 8.37
CA ILE A 327 -12.05 -1.27 6.97
C ILE A 327 -10.63 -1.84 6.89
N GLY A 328 -9.67 -1.23 7.58
CA GLY A 328 -8.29 -1.74 7.60
C GLY A 328 -8.15 -3.10 8.29
N ALA A 329 -8.90 -3.32 9.37
CA ALA A 329 -8.92 -4.60 10.09
C ALA A 329 -9.41 -5.75 9.20
N THR A 330 -10.55 -5.56 8.56
CA THR A 330 -11.19 -6.57 7.69
C THR A 330 -10.38 -6.82 6.42
N ASP A 331 -9.78 -5.77 5.84
CA ASP A 331 -8.87 -5.92 4.70
C ASP A 331 -7.65 -6.77 5.07
N THR A 332 -7.07 -6.56 6.25
CA THR A 332 -5.93 -7.35 6.74
C THR A 332 -6.27 -8.83 6.87
N VAL A 333 -7.43 -9.18 7.46
CA VAL A 333 -7.88 -10.57 7.55
C VAL A 333 -8.01 -11.19 6.16
N SER A 334 -8.68 -10.48 5.26
CA SER A 334 -8.89 -10.93 3.89
C SER A 334 -7.56 -11.12 3.15
N THR A 335 -6.66 -10.14 3.22
CA THR A 335 -5.36 -10.15 2.52
C THR A 335 -4.45 -11.28 3.00
N VAL A 336 -4.34 -11.50 4.31
CA VAL A 336 -3.52 -12.58 4.87
C VAL A 336 -4.05 -13.95 4.42
N LEU A 337 -5.36 -14.18 4.54
CA LEU A 337 -5.95 -15.46 4.16
C LEU A 337 -5.91 -15.71 2.65
N ARG A 338 -6.14 -14.67 1.83
CA ARG A 338 -5.98 -14.77 0.36
C ARG A 338 -4.56 -15.13 -0.03
N ASN A 339 -3.57 -14.50 0.59
CA ASN A 339 -2.16 -14.80 0.32
C ASN A 339 -1.83 -16.25 0.67
N ILE A 340 -2.31 -16.77 1.81
CA ILE A 340 -2.13 -18.18 2.19
C ILE A 340 -2.71 -19.09 1.12
N ILE A 341 -3.96 -18.88 0.68
CA ILE A 341 -4.60 -19.69 -0.35
C ILE A 341 -3.81 -19.64 -1.66
N ARG A 342 -3.43 -18.42 -2.11
CA ARG A 342 -2.66 -18.23 -3.35
C ARG A 342 -1.34 -19.00 -3.33
N HIS A 343 -0.61 -18.97 -2.21
CA HIS A 343 0.68 -19.67 -2.09
C HIS A 343 0.51 -21.19 -2.03
N LEU A 344 -0.55 -21.71 -1.40
CA LEU A 344 -0.82 -23.14 -1.33
C LEU A 344 -1.29 -23.72 -2.67
N GLU A 345 -2.12 -22.98 -3.41
CA GLU A 345 -2.75 -23.42 -4.65
C GLU A 345 -1.89 -23.13 -5.91
N THR A 346 -0.76 -22.44 -5.76
CA THR A 346 0.10 -22.10 -6.88
C THR A 346 1.32 -23.01 -6.91
N PRO A 347 1.55 -23.77 -8.01
CA PRO A 347 2.76 -24.55 -8.20
C PRO A 347 4.02 -23.67 -8.11
N ASP A 348 5.10 -24.23 -7.53
CA ASP A 348 6.35 -23.50 -7.28
C ASP A 348 6.87 -22.76 -8.52
N ARG A 349 6.80 -23.41 -9.69
CA ARG A 349 7.19 -22.86 -10.99
C ARG A 349 6.46 -21.55 -11.37
N LEU A 350 5.22 -21.38 -10.91
CA LEU A 350 4.36 -20.25 -11.29
C LEU A 350 4.20 -19.19 -10.18
N ARG A 351 4.76 -19.42 -8.97
CA ARG A 351 4.58 -18.48 -7.82
C ARG A 351 5.06 -17.08 -8.13
N GLY A 352 6.22 -16.91 -8.73
CA GLY A 352 6.74 -15.59 -9.10
C GLY A 352 5.84 -14.88 -10.10
N ARG A 353 5.38 -15.60 -11.14
CA ARG A 353 4.49 -15.07 -12.18
C ARG A 353 3.12 -14.69 -11.63
N MET A 354 2.52 -15.53 -10.79
CA MET A 354 1.26 -15.24 -10.08
C MET A 354 1.41 -14.01 -9.17
N THR A 355 2.52 -13.91 -8.44
CA THR A 355 2.79 -12.75 -7.57
C THR A 355 2.91 -11.46 -8.38
N GLY A 356 3.56 -11.50 -9.54
CA GLY A 356 3.65 -10.34 -10.44
C GLY A 356 2.27 -9.87 -10.91
N VAL A 357 1.40 -10.81 -11.35
CA VAL A 357 0.00 -10.48 -11.72
C VAL A 357 -0.75 -9.90 -10.53
N ASN A 358 -0.64 -10.52 -9.33
CA ASN A 358 -1.29 -10.02 -8.12
C ASN A 358 -0.86 -8.59 -7.76
N MET A 359 0.41 -8.24 -7.99
CA MET A 359 0.92 -6.89 -7.68
C MET A 359 0.24 -5.81 -8.54
N VAL A 360 -0.07 -6.11 -9.80
CA VAL A 360 -0.80 -5.19 -10.69
C VAL A 360 -2.22 -4.94 -10.16
N PHE A 361 -2.94 -5.99 -9.74
CA PHE A 361 -4.28 -5.85 -9.15
C PHE A 361 -4.23 -5.12 -7.81
N PHE A 362 -3.28 -5.49 -6.96
CA PHE A 362 -3.13 -4.91 -5.62
C PHE A 362 -2.78 -3.42 -5.65
N GLN A 363 -1.91 -2.98 -6.57
CA GLN A 363 -1.54 -1.57 -6.67
C GLN A 363 -2.50 -0.77 -7.55
N GLY A 364 -3.03 -1.37 -8.62
CA GLY A 364 -3.91 -0.69 -9.57
C GLY A 364 -5.35 -0.52 -9.05
N GLY A 365 -5.86 -1.49 -8.31
CA GLY A 365 -7.22 -1.46 -7.78
C GLY A 365 -7.55 -0.21 -6.97
N PRO A 366 -6.81 0.12 -5.91
CA PRO A 366 -7.05 1.31 -5.12
C PRO A 366 -6.99 2.62 -5.93
N GLN A 367 -6.01 2.75 -6.83
CA GLN A 367 -5.83 3.96 -7.63
C GLN A 367 -6.98 4.20 -8.61
N LEU A 368 -7.47 3.12 -9.24
CA LEU A 368 -8.66 3.19 -10.10
C LEU A 368 -9.92 3.46 -9.29
N GLY A 369 -10.01 2.89 -8.09
CA GLY A 369 -11.10 3.14 -7.15
C GLY A 369 -11.13 4.60 -6.65
N GLU A 370 -9.97 5.23 -6.44
CA GLU A 370 -9.90 6.66 -6.12
C GLU A 370 -10.48 7.52 -7.26
N LEU A 371 -10.21 7.18 -8.51
CA LEU A 371 -10.77 7.86 -9.67
C LEU A 371 -12.29 7.68 -9.75
N GLU A 372 -12.78 6.44 -9.58
CA GLU A 372 -14.20 6.12 -9.57
C GLU A 372 -14.91 6.89 -8.45
N ALA A 373 -14.37 6.80 -7.22
CA ALA A 373 -14.93 7.51 -6.07
C ALA A 373 -14.97 9.02 -6.27
N GLY A 374 -13.93 9.61 -6.86
CA GLY A 374 -13.88 11.03 -7.21
C GLY A 374 -14.91 11.43 -8.25
N ALA A 375 -15.10 10.61 -9.31
CA ALA A 375 -16.07 10.87 -10.36
C ALA A 375 -17.51 10.77 -9.85
N VAL A 376 -17.84 9.73 -9.07
CA VAL A 376 -19.17 9.57 -8.45
C VAL A 376 -19.43 10.68 -7.44
N ALA A 377 -18.43 11.04 -6.63
CA ALA A 377 -18.56 12.11 -5.65
C ALA A 377 -18.75 13.50 -6.30
N ASN A 378 -18.15 13.71 -7.48
CA ASN A 378 -18.35 14.95 -8.24
C ASN A 378 -19.79 15.10 -8.77
N ALA A 379 -20.42 13.97 -9.12
CA ALA A 379 -21.79 13.96 -9.65
C ALA A 379 -22.87 13.95 -8.55
N PHE A 380 -22.64 13.20 -7.47
CA PHE A 380 -23.65 12.89 -6.46
C PHE A 380 -23.27 13.29 -5.03
N GLY A 381 -22.06 13.78 -4.81
CA GLY A 381 -21.51 14.11 -3.50
C GLY A 381 -20.74 12.97 -2.83
N ALA A 382 -19.77 13.32 -1.98
CA ALA A 382 -18.87 12.38 -1.34
C ALA A 382 -19.58 11.28 -0.48
N PRO A 383 -20.64 11.57 0.30
CA PRO A 383 -21.37 10.54 1.04
C PRO A 383 -21.98 9.47 0.14
N ILE A 384 -22.62 9.88 -0.96
CA ILE A 384 -23.28 8.96 -1.89
C ILE A 384 -22.23 8.08 -2.58
N SER A 385 -21.08 8.65 -2.96
CA SER A 385 -19.97 7.90 -3.55
C SER A 385 -19.49 6.79 -2.59
N VAL A 386 -19.25 7.12 -1.32
CA VAL A 386 -18.80 6.13 -0.33
C VAL A 386 -19.86 5.06 -0.09
N ILE A 387 -21.14 5.43 0.01
CA ILE A 387 -22.24 4.49 0.21
C ILE A 387 -22.39 3.56 -0.98
N SER A 388 -22.42 4.12 -2.20
CA SER A 388 -22.53 3.33 -3.44
C SER A 388 -21.34 2.39 -3.64
N GLY A 389 -20.13 2.85 -3.33
CA GLY A 389 -18.92 2.03 -3.32
C GLY A 389 -19.02 0.88 -2.33
N GLY A 390 -19.45 1.13 -1.08
CA GLY A 390 -19.68 0.09 -0.09
C GLY A 390 -20.74 -0.94 -0.54
N ILE A 391 -21.84 -0.48 -1.14
CA ILE A 391 -22.88 -1.36 -1.71
C ILE A 391 -22.31 -2.17 -2.88
N GLY A 392 -21.53 -1.54 -3.77
CA GLY A 392 -20.86 -2.20 -4.88
C GLY A 392 -19.91 -3.32 -4.40
N CYS A 393 -19.16 -3.06 -3.32
CA CYS A 393 -18.32 -4.06 -2.67
C CYS A 393 -19.15 -5.25 -2.13
N LEU A 394 -20.28 -4.99 -1.48
CA LEU A 394 -21.18 -6.03 -0.97
C LEU A 394 -21.77 -6.89 -2.10
N ILE A 395 -22.26 -6.25 -3.17
CA ILE A 395 -22.83 -6.95 -4.34
C ILE A 395 -21.75 -7.79 -5.03
N ALA A 396 -20.58 -7.23 -5.27
CA ALA A 396 -19.46 -7.93 -5.91
C ALA A 396 -18.99 -9.11 -5.06
N THR A 397 -18.94 -8.95 -3.74
CA THR A 397 -18.58 -10.03 -2.80
C THR A 397 -19.61 -11.17 -2.83
N ALA A 398 -20.89 -10.82 -2.79
CA ALA A 398 -21.97 -11.80 -2.89
C ALA A 398 -21.92 -12.55 -4.24
N TRP A 399 -21.71 -11.82 -5.34
CA TRP A 399 -21.56 -12.42 -6.67
C TRP A 399 -20.40 -13.40 -6.74
N VAL A 400 -19.19 -13.01 -6.28
CA VAL A 400 -18.02 -13.90 -6.29
C VAL A 400 -18.24 -15.13 -5.40
N ALA A 401 -18.84 -14.95 -4.22
CA ALA A 401 -19.11 -16.03 -3.28
C ALA A 401 -20.14 -17.05 -3.84
N LEU A 402 -21.13 -16.59 -4.61
CA LEU A 402 -22.11 -17.43 -5.27
C LEU A 402 -21.55 -18.10 -6.53
N ALA A 403 -20.79 -17.35 -7.34
CA ALA A 403 -20.18 -17.84 -8.58
C ALA A 403 -19.04 -18.86 -8.33
N THR A 404 -18.39 -18.81 -7.15
CA THR A 404 -17.28 -19.71 -6.82
C THR A 404 -17.51 -20.41 -5.47
N PRO A 405 -18.38 -21.43 -5.41
CA PRO A 405 -18.65 -22.18 -4.17
C PRO A 405 -17.41 -22.81 -3.54
N ARG A 406 -16.41 -23.18 -4.36
CA ARG A 406 -15.11 -23.70 -3.89
C ARG A 406 -14.39 -22.70 -2.98
N LEU A 407 -14.46 -21.41 -3.25
CA LEU A 407 -13.87 -20.41 -2.37
C LEU A 407 -14.57 -20.39 -1.01
N ARG A 408 -15.91 -20.34 -0.99
CA ARG A 408 -16.68 -20.26 0.26
C ARG A 408 -16.46 -21.46 1.18
N HIS A 409 -16.27 -22.64 0.60
CA HIS A 409 -16.08 -23.89 1.36
C HIS A 409 -14.60 -24.25 1.57
N TYR A 410 -13.66 -23.45 1.11
CA TYR A 410 -12.23 -23.75 1.22
C TYR A 410 -11.80 -23.87 2.68
N ARG A 411 -11.20 -25.04 3.01
CA ARG A 411 -10.69 -25.36 4.34
C ARG A 411 -9.17 -25.43 4.37
N ALA A 412 -8.60 -25.34 5.55
CA ALA A 412 -7.16 -25.41 5.76
C ALA A 412 -6.55 -26.74 5.25
N ASP A 413 -7.33 -27.83 5.32
CA ASP A 413 -6.90 -29.17 4.97
C ASP A 413 -6.93 -29.43 3.44
N ASP A 414 -7.63 -28.59 2.67
CA ASP A 414 -7.75 -28.76 1.21
C ASP A 414 -6.41 -28.52 0.48
N GLY A 415 -5.56 -27.62 0.99
CA GLY A 415 -4.25 -27.32 0.39
C GLY A 415 -3.17 -28.36 0.66
N THR A 416 -3.35 -29.27 1.60
CA THR A 416 -2.38 -30.34 1.92
C THR A 416 -2.50 -31.55 1.02
N ASN A 417 -3.62 -31.71 0.32
CA ASN A 417 -3.88 -32.87 -0.56
C ASN A 417 -3.31 -32.73 -1.98
N LEU A 418 -2.70 -31.58 -2.34
CA LEU A 418 -2.10 -31.35 -3.65
C LEU A 418 -0.61 -31.70 -3.72
N THR A 419 -0.01 -32.10 -2.61
CA THR A 419 1.43 -32.46 -2.50
C THR A 419 1.66 -33.95 -2.26
N ALA A 420 0.62 -34.80 -2.33
CA ALA A 420 0.69 -36.26 -2.23
C ALA A 420 0.68 -36.91 -3.62
#